data_9f2ebde5051071143c33287fe19718e5
#
_entry.id   9f2ebde5051071143c33287fe19718e5
#
_cell.length_a   1.000
_cell.length_b   1.000
_cell.length_c   1.000
_cell.angle_alpha   90.00
_cell.angle_beta   90.00
_cell.angle_gamma   90.00
#
_symmetry.space_group_name_H-M   'P 1'
#
loop_
_entity.id
_entity.type
_entity.pdbx_description
1 polymer ?
#
loop_
_entity_poly.entity_id
_entity_poly.type
_entity_poly.pdbx_seq_one_letter_code
_entity_poly.pdbx_strand_id
1 'polypeptide(L)'
;LPFTIRAYFYGGSGEIKIVHSLVFDGDQNKYFIRSLGIRFDVPMREALYNRHVAFSCSDGGVWSEPVQPLIGRRILTLDGYGPLQKMQMSGERIPDYEKFDAKNRSLLDNWASWDSYRLSQLNADAFTIRKRTNGNNPWIGTFSGTRSNGYAFVGDVTGGLSVGYKDFWQSYPSSIEITNANSDKASLT
;
A
#
# COMPACT_ATOMS: atom_id res chain seq x y z
N LEU A 1 26.29 15.33 -2.10
CA LEU A 1 24.93 15.85 -2.35
C LEU A 1 24.32 16.35 -1.04
N PRO A 2 24.35 17.65 -0.74
CA PRO A 2 23.69 18.18 0.44
C PRO A 2 22.16 18.07 0.31
N PHE A 3 21.51 17.73 1.43
CA PHE A 3 20.07 17.65 1.50
C PHE A 3 19.53 18.27 2.79
N THR A 4 18.29 18.66 2.78
CA THR A 4 17.56 19.18 3.94
C THR A 4 16.19 18.54 4.02
N ILE A 5 15.82 18.04 5.20
CA ILE A 5 14.50 17.57 5.50
C ILE A 5 13.85 18.53 6.50
N ARG A 6 12.67 19.05 6.18
CA ARG A 6 11.85 19.85 7.08
C ARG A 6 10.56 19.10 7.37
N ALA A 7 10.26 18.91 8.64
CA ALA A 7 9.01 18.31 9.10
C ALA A 7 8.16 19.41 9.79
N TYR A 8 6.90 19.51 9.40
CA TYR A 8 5.94 20.45 9.96
C TYR A 8 4.85 19.65 10.67
N PHE A 9 4.67 19.93 11.94
CA PHE A 9 3.70 19.30 12.82
C PHE A 9 2.58 20.30 13.11
N TYR A 10 1.35 19.86 13.01
CA TYR A 10 0.17 20.70 13.23
C TYR A 10 -0.51 20.30 14.54
N GLY A 11 -0.72 21.27 15.45
CA GLY A 11 -1.41 21.01 16.70
C GLY A 11 -2.84 20.51 16.48
N GLY A 12 -3.21 19.42 17.16
CA GLY A 12 -4.53 18.82 17.02
C GLY A 12 -4.76 17.96 15.77
N SER A 13 -3.73 17.74 14.96
CA SER A 13 -3.77 16.88 13.75
C SER A 13 -2.72 15.78 13.84
N GLY A 14 -3.04 14.61 13.30
CA GLY A 14 -2.06 13.52 13.05
C GLY A 14 -1.25 13.72 11.77
N GLU A 15 -1.44 14.82 11.06
CA GLU A 15 -0.74 15.09 9.81
C GLU A 15 0.65 15.68 10.03
N ILE A 16 1.61 15.20 9.25
CA ILE A 16 2.97 15.72 9.21
C ILE A 16 3.30 16.06 7.77
N LYS A 17 3.63 17.33 7.50
CA LYS A 17 4.14 17.72 6.19
C LYS A 17 5.67 17.59 6.18
N ILE A 18 6.18 16.80 5.24
CA ILE A 18 7.62 16.63 5.04
C ILE A 18 8.02 17.33 3.73
N VAL A 19 9.06 18.15 3.79
CA VAL A 19 9.68 18.77 2.62
C VAL A 19 11.12 18.29 2.55
N HIS A 20 11.44 17.53 1.51
CA HIS A 20 12.79 17.08 1.22
C HIS A 20 13.38 17.95 0.10
N SER A 21 14.49 18.61 0.38
CA SER A 21 15.24 19.44 -0.57
C SER A 21 16.62 18.82 -0.79
N LEU A 22 16.98 18.65 -2.05
CA LEU A 22 18.27 18.11 -2.48
C LEU A 22 18.95 19.15 -3.38
N VAL A 23 20.27 19.34 -3.16
CA VAL A 23 21.10 20.12 -4.08
C VAL A 23 22.00 19.14 -4.83
N PHE A 24 21.82 19.05 -6.14
CA PHE A 24 22.70 18.27 -6.99
C PHE A 24 23.90 19.15 -7.39
N ASP A 25 25.04 18.89 -6.77
CA ASP A 25 26.32 19.62 -6.96
C ASP A 25 27.37 18.78 -7.72
N GLY A 26 26.95 17.65 -8.30
CA GLY A 26 27.81 16.76 -9.07
C GLY A 26 27.88 17.11 -10.55
N ASP A 27 28.87 16.53 -11.24
CA ASP A 27 28.98 16.62 -12.71
C ASP A 27 27.82 15.82 -13.35
N GLN A 28 26.88 16.50 -13.96
CA GLN A 28 25.70 15.91 -14.60
C GLN A 28 26.02 14.99 -15.79
N ASN A 29 27.24 15.04 -16.31
CA ASN A 29 27.70 14.17 -17.39
C ASN A 29 28.29 12.84 -16.89
N LYS A 30 28.57 12.75 -15.59
CA LYS A 30 29.20 11.58 -14.94
C LYS A 30 28.28 10.89 -13.95
N TYR A 31 27.42 11.65 -13.28
CA TYR A 31 26.62 11.16 -12.16
C TYR A 31 25.12 11.33 -12.44
N PHE A 32 24.36 10.27 -12.24
CA PHE A 32 22.92 10.28 -12.43
C PHE A 32 22.24 9.86 -11.13
N ILE A 33 21.20 10.60 -10.73
CA ILE A 33 20.32 10.19 -9.64
C ILE A 33 19.40 9.10 -10.17
N ARG A 34 19.58 7.87 -9.69
CA ARG A 34 18.72 6.74 -10.07
C ARG A 34 17.32 6.83 -9.45
N SER A 35 17.28 7.25 -8.20
CA SER A 35 16.03 7.44 -7.47
C SER A 35 16.26 8.37 -6.28
N LEU A 36 15.22 9.10 -5.92
CA LEU A 36 15.14 9.92 -4.73
C LEU A 36 13.81 9.65 -4.06
N GLY A 37 13.78 9.33 -2.78
CA GLY A 37 12.56 9.01 -2.09
C GLY A 37 12.70 9.06 -0.58
N ILE A 38 11.56 8.90 0.10
CA ILE A 38 11.47 8.75 1.54
C ILE A 38 10.85 7.39 1.82
N ARG A 39 11.42 6.64 2.75
CA ARG A 39 10.91 5.35 3.18
C ARG A 39 10.35 5.45 4.58
N PHE A 40 9.20 4.85 4.77
CA PHE A 40 8.55 4.67 6.07
C PHE A 40 8.39 3.18 6.35
N ASP A 41 8.73 2.77 7.56
CA ASP A 41 8.47 1.43 8.06
C ASP A 41 7.20 1.47 8.92
N VAL A 42 6.22 0.62 8.59
CA VAL A 42 4.89 0.60 9.19
C VAL A 42 4.68 -0.74 9.91
N PRO A 43 4.57 -0.74 11.24
CA PRO A 43 4.24 -1.96 11.98
C PRO A 43 2.87 -2.50 11.58
N MET A 44 2.80 -3.81 11.30
CA MET A 44 1.58 -4.53 10.94
C MET A 44 1.26 -5.50 12.08
N ARG A 45 0.14 -5.29 12.77
CA ARG A 45 -0.19 -5.99 14.03
C ARG A 45 -1.26 -7.06 13.87
N GLU A 46 -2.18 -6.85 12.95
CA GLU A 46 -3.34 -7.72 12.75
C GLU A 46 -3.02 -8.88 11.79
N ALA A 47 -3.89 -9.88 11.78
CA ALA A 47 -3.84 -10.98 10.83
C ALA A 47 -3.89 -10.48 9.37
N LEU A 48 -3.32 -11.23 8.42
CA LEU A 48 -3.17 -10.80 7.02
C LEU A 48 -4.50 -10.39 6.36
N TYR A 49 -5.59 -11.04 6.71
CA TYR A 49 -6.92 -10.74 6.19
C TYR A 49 -7.55 -9.46 6.80
N ASN A 50 -6.95 -8.89 7.85
CA ASN A 50 -7.32 -7.61 8.47
C ASN A 50 -6.40 -6.46 8.04
N ARG A 51 -5.46 -6.70 7.12
CA ARG A 51 -4.54 -5.69 6.59
C ARG A 51 -5.00 -5.21 5.23
N HIS A 52 -4.84 -3.91 4.97
CA HIS A 52 -5.31 -3.29 3.74
C HIS A 52 -4.25 -2.36 3.15
N VAL A 53 -4.33 -2.23 1.84
CA VAL A 53 -3.58 -1.23 1.07
C VAL A 53 -4.54 -0.43 0.21
N ALA A 54 -4.21 0.82 -0.06
CA ALA A 54 -4.98 1.65 -0.98
C ALA A 54 -4.07 2.60 -1.77
N PHE A 55 -4.51 2.97 -2.98
CA PHE A 55 -3.88 3.98 -3.81
C PHE A 55 -4.92 4.87 -4.45
N SER A 56 -4.57 6.14 -4.68
CA SER A 56 -5.42 7.03 -5.47
C SER A 56 -5.44 6.62 -6.94
N CYS A 57 -6.61 6.71 -7.51
CA CYS A 57 -6.86 6.56 -8.95
C CYS A 57 -7.07 7.92 -9.62
N SER A 58 -7.64 7.92 -10.84
CA SER A 58 -8.11 9.12 -11.51
C SER A 58 -9.36 9.68 -10.81
N ASP A 59 -9.56 10.99 -10.97
CA ASP A 59 -10.81 11.68 -10.59
C ASP A 59 -11.23 11.51 -9.11
N GLY A 60 -10.25 11.38 -8.21
CA GLY A 60 -10.48 11.21 -6.78
C GLY A 60 -10.90 9.80 -6.34
N GLY A 61 -10.95 8.85 -7.26
CA GLY A 61 -11.19 7.44 -6.94
C GLY A 61 -10.06 6.82 -6.12
N VAL A 62 -10.37 5.78 -5.36
CA VAL A 62 -9.42 5.01 -4.56
C VAL A 62 -9.55 3.53 -4.91
N TRP A 63 -8.45 2.93 -5.34
CA TRP A 63 -8.32 1.49 -5.42
C TRP A 63 -7.83 0.96 -4.07
N SER A 64 -8.50 -0.05 -3.53
CA SER A 64 -8.11 -0.67 -2.27
C SER A 64 -8.28 -2.18 -2.33
N GLU A 65 -7.44 -2.89 -1.56
CA GLU A 65 -7.50 -4.35 -1.47
C GLU A 65 -6.98 -4.82 -0.11
N PRO A 66 -7.57 -5.89 0.48
CA PRO A 66 -6.97 -6.59 1.60
C PRO A 66 -5.67 -7.29 1.17
N VAL A 67 -4.69 -7.37 2.08
CA VAL A 67 -3.42 -8.08 1.86
C VAL A 67 -3.64 -9.58 1.62
N GLN A 68 -4.62 -10.17 2.31
CA GLN A 68 -5.11 -11.52 2.06
C GLN A 68 -6.61 -11.48 1.78
N PRO A 69 -7.02 -11.39 0.50
CA PRO A 69 -8.43 -11.35 0.14
C PRO A 69 -9.15 -12.65 0.50
N LEU A 70 -10.28 -12.56 1.19
CA LEU A 70 -11.15 -13.68 1.51
C LEU A 70 -12.04 -14.07 0.32
N ILE A 71 -11.43 -14.19 -0.86
CA ILE A 71 -12.09 -14.50 -2.14
C ILE A 71 -11.54 -15.80 -2.68
N GLY A 72 -12.41 -16.79 -2.87
CA GLY A 72 -12.03 -18.07 -3.43
C GLY A 72 -13.23 -18.89 -3.89
N ARG A 73 -12.99 -20.11 -4.39
CA ARG A 73 -14.07 -21.05 -4.79
C ARG A 73 -14.93 -21.49 -3.59
N ARG A 74 -14.36 -21.43 -2.40
CA ARG A 74 -15.06 -21.76 -1.14
C ARG A 74 -15.32 -20.49 -0.38
N ILE A 75 -16.51 -20.39 0.19
CA ILE A 75 -16.92 -19.28 1.04
C ILE A 75 -16.47 -19.60 2.46
N LEU A 76 -15.76 -18.67 3.07
CA LEU A 76 -15.43 -18.73 4.49
C LEU A 76 -16.64 -18.29 5.30
N THR A 77 -17.04 -19.09 6.25
CA THR A 77 -18.16 -18.81 7.15
C THR A 77 -17.75 -18.94 8.59
N LEU A 78 -18.38 -18.16 9.46
CA LEU A 78 -18.23 -18.26 10.90
C LEU A 78 -19.59 -18.01 11.55
N ASP A 79 -20.01 -18.90 12.42
CA ASP A 79 -21.31 -18.81 13.10
C ASP A 79 -21.38 -17.52 13.93
N GLY A 80 -22.54 -16.86 13.86
CA GLY A 80 -22.76 -15.59 14.53
C GLY A 80 -22.20 -14.35 13.81
N TYR A 81 -21.59 -14.52 12.64
CA TYR A 81 -21.07 -13.43 11.81
C TYR A 81 -21.74 -13.39 10.45
N GLY A 82 -21.78 -12.19 9.85
CA GLY A 82 -22.23 -12.01 8.48
C GLY A 82 -21.26 -12.59 7.45
N PRO A 83 -21.49 -12.34 6.15
CA PRO A 83 -20.57 -12.76 5.10
C PRO A 83 -19.19 -12.11 5.29
N LEU A 84 -18.19 -12.88 5.71
CA LEU A 84 -16.86 -12.38 6.07
C LEU A 84 -16.17 -11.60 4.95
N GLN A 85 -16.38 -12.02 3.69
CA GLN A 85 -15.90 -11.28 2.53
C GLN A 85 -16.48 -9.86 2.47
N LYS A 86 -17.78 -9.69 2.73
CA LYS A 86 -18.43 -8.38 2.74
C LYS A 86 -17.90 -7.51 3.88
N MET A 87 -17.73 -8.08 5.07
CA MET A 87 -17.10 -7.42 6.22
C MET A 87 -15.68 -6.94 5.87
N GLN A 88 -14.86 -7.81 5.26
CA GLN A 88 -13.53 -7.44 4.84
C GLN A 88 -13.52 -6.28 3.82
N MET A 89 -14.42 -6.31 2.85
CA MET A 89 -14.53 -5.25 1.83
C MET A 89 -15.02 -3.92 2.40
N SER A 90 -15.81 -3.94 3.48
CA SER A 90 -16.23 -2.73 4.19
C SER A 90 -15.21 -2.22 5.22
N GLY A 91 -14.08 -2.91 5.39
CA GLY A 91 -13.04 -2.55 6.36
C GLY A 91 -13.37 -2.94 7.79
N GLU A 92 -14.39 -3.78 7.99
CA GLU A 92 -14.73 -4.33 9.30
C GLU A 92 -13.70 -5.38 9.71
N ARG A 93 -13.42 -5.45 11.02
CA ARG A 93 -12.50 -6.44 11.55
C ARG A 93 -13.07 -7.85 11.41
N ILE A 94 -12.33 -8.72 10.72
CA ILE A 94 -12.60 -10.15 10.67
C ILE A 94 -12.13 -10.78 11.99
N PRO A 95 -12.89 -11.73 12.56
CA PRO A 95 -12.54 -12.40 13.81
C PRO A 95 -11.18 -13.08 13.80
N ASP A 96 -10.63 -13.27 15.00
CA ASP A 96 -9.33 -13.89 15.20
C ASP A 96 -9.28 -15.32 14.67
N TYR A 97 -8.12 -15.76 14.22
CA TYR A 97 -7.87 -17.06 13.59
C TYR A 97 -8.39 -18.23 14.42
N GLU A 98 -8.27 -18.16 15.74
CA GLU A 98 -8.66 -19.22 16.69
C GLU A 98 -10.15 -19.48 16.73
N LYS A 99 -10.97 -18.51 16.30
CA LYS A 99 -12.44 -18.66 16.25
C LYS A 99 -12.92 -19.51 15.07
N PHE A 100 -12.06 -19.73 14.08
CA PHE A 100 -12.39 -20.56 12.94
C PHE A 100 -12.22 -22.03 13.24
N ASP A 101 -13.06 -22.87 12.66
CA ASP A 101 -12.88 -24.32 12.70
C ASP A 101 -11.65 -24.77 11.88
N ALA A 102 -11.25 -26.02 12.04
CA ALA A 102 -10.06 -26.58 11.39
C ALA A 102 -10.12 -26.49 9.85
N LYS A 103 -11.31 -26.63 9.25
CA LYS A 103 -11.50 -26.54 7.80
C LYS A 103 -11.29 -25.10 7.30
N ASN A 104 -11.88 -24.13 7.97
CA ASN A 104 -11.76 -22.72 7.62
C ASN A 104 -10.35 -22.19 7.89
N ARG A 105 -9.68 -22.64 8.98
CA ARG A 105 -8.26 -22.34 9.22
C ARG A 105 -7.38 -22.85 8.08
N SER A 106 -7.60 -24.09 7.64
CA SER A 106 -6.85 -24.63 6.49
C SER A 106 -7.08 -23.83 5.20
N LEU A 107 -8.25 -23.23 5.01
CA LEU A 107 -8.47 -22.32 3.87
C LEU A 107 -7.66 -21.03 4.02
N LEU A 108 -7.65 -20.40 5.19
CA LEU A 108 -6.87 -19.20 5.48
C LEU A 108 -5.37 -19.46 5.27
N ASP A 109 -4.84 -20.57 5.75
CA ASP A 109 -3.43 -20.92 5.62
C ASP A 109 -2.99 -21.15 4.16
N ASN A 110 -3.91 -21.59 3.30
CA ASN A 110 -3.62 -21.91 1.90
C ASN A 110 -3.98 -20.78 0.92
N TRP A 111 -4.67 -19.74 1.35
CA TRP A 111 -4.96 -18.62 0.48
C TRP A 111 -3.77 -17.69 0.35
N ALA A 112 -3.50 -17.28 -0.88
CA ALA A 112 -2.39 -16.39 -1.17
C ALA A 112 -2.58 -15.02 -0.51
N SER A 113 -1.48 -14.47 -0.01
CA SER A 113 -1.37 -13.08 0.41
C SER A 113 -0.47 -12.31 -0.55
N TRP A 114 -0.62 -11.00 -0.58
CA TRP A 114 0.17 -10.11 -1.42
C TRP A 114 1.26 -9.44 -0.60
N ASP A 115 2.49 -9.51 -1.10
CA ASP A 115 3.66 -8.92 -0.45
C ASP A 115 3.88 -7.46 -0.86
N SER A 116 3.79 -7.20 -2.17
CA SER A 116 4.19 -5.90 -2.70
C SER A 116 3.13 -5.31 -3.62
N TYR A 117 3.06 -3.97 -3.58
CA TYR A 117 2.18 -3.17 -4.42
C TYR A 117 2.94 -1.95 -4.92
N ARG A 118 2.64 -1.50 -6.12
CA ARG A 118 3.26 -0.31 -6.72
C ARG A 118 2.27 0.49 -7.53
N LEU A 119 2.14 1.77 -7.19
CA LEU A 119 1.55 2.81 -8.02
C LEU A 119 2.68 3.47 -8.81
N SER A 120 2.58 3.55 -10.13
CA SER A 120 3.58 4.20 -10.98
C SER A 120 2.92 5.10 -12.00
N GLN A 121 3.31 6.38 -12.01
CA GLN A 121 3.00 7.36 -13.04
C GLN A 121 4.25 7.54 -13.90
N LEU A 122 4.28 6.95 -15.08
CA LEU A 122 5.48 6.93 -15.94
C LEU A 122 5.48 8.04 -17.00
N ASN A 123 4.32 8.60 -17.29
CA ASN A 123 4.13 9.75 -18.16
C ASN A 123 2.93 10.59 -17.69
N ALA A 124 2.66 11.71 -18.35
CA ALA A 124 1.62 12.66 -17.94
C ALA A 124 0.19 12.08 -17.95
N ASP A 125 -0.07 11.04 -18.72
CA ASP A 125 -1.42 10.55 -19.02
C ASP A 125 -1.61 9.05 -18.80
N ALA A 126 -0.68 8.38 -18.08
CA ALA A 126 -0.83 6.98 -17.77
C ALA A 126 -0.18 6.60 -16.43
N PHE A 127 -0.98 6.01 -15.54
CA PHE A 127 -0.48 5.32 -14.35
C PHE A 127 -0.93 3.86 -14.32
N THR A 128 -0.21 3.04 -13.56
CA THR A 128 -0.55 1.65 -13.30
C THR A 128 -0.45 1.33 -11.82
N ILE A 129 -1.36 0.47 -11.33
CA ILE A 129 -1.23 -0.18 -10.03
C ILE A 129 -0.93 -1.66 -10.29
N ARG A 130 0.12 -2.17 -9.67
CA ARG A 130 0.59 -3.56 -9.80
C ARG A 130 0.82 -4.16 -8.43
N LYS A 131 0.73 -5.49 -8.35
CA LYS A 131 1.00 -6.26 -7.13
C LYS A 131 1.73 -7.55 -7.42
N ARG A 132 2.34 -8.15 -6.40
CA ARG A 132 2.98 -9.46 -6.46
C ARG A 132 2.96 -10.17 -5.11
N THR A 133 3.04 -11.49 -5.13
CA THR A 133 2.96 -12.32 -3.91
C THR A 133 4.27 -12.41 -3.14
N ASN A 134 5.41 -12.19 -3.79
CA ASN A 134 6.74 -12.06 -3.16
C ASN A 134 7.72 -11.33 -4.08
N GLY A 135 8.89 -10.96 -3.55
CA GLY A 135 9.91 -10.19 -4.26
C GLY A 135 10.42 -10.81 -5.56
N ASN A 136 10.34 -12.12 -5.71
CA ASN A 136 10.84 -12.86 -6.89
C ASN A 136 9.76 -13.14 -7.95
N ASN A 137 8.49 -12.94 -7.62
CA ASN A 137 7.39 -13.17 -8.54
C ASN A 137 7.16 -11.98 -9.49
N PRO A 138 6.65 -12.23 -10.70
CA PRO A 138 6.33 -11.15 -11.62
C PRO A 138 5.23 -10.24 -11.08
N TRP A 139 5.25 -8.99 -11.52
CA TRP A 139 4.21 -8.02 -11.23
C TRP A 139 2.94 -8.31 -12.04
N ILE A 140 1.81 -8.29 -11.36
CA ILE A 140 0.47 -8.44 -11.94
C ILE A 140 -0.20 -7.07 -11.96
N GLY A 141 -0.71 -6.64 -13.11
CA GLY A 141 -1.50 -5.42 -13.23
C GLY A 141 -2.88 -5.59 -12.59
N THR A 142 -3.30 -4.59 -11.79
CA THR A 142 -4.60 -4.61 -11.13
C THR A 142 -5.51 -3.49 -11.61
N PHE A 143 -4.94 -2.31 -11.84
CA PHE A 143 -5.66 -1.13 -12.28
C PHE A 143 -4.75 -0.23 -13.12
N SER A 144 -5.35 0.58 -13.99
CA SER A 144 -4.66 1.61 -14.74
C SER A 144 -5.59 2.79 -15.00
N GLY A 145 -5.03 3.95 -15.20
CA GLY A 145 -5.77 5.18 -15.49
C GLY A 145 -4.84 6.26 -16.03
N THR A 146 -5.34 7.48 -16.10
CA THR A 146 -4.59 8.60 -16.68
C THR A 146 -3.69 9.28 -15.67
N ARG A 147 -4.24 9.90 -14.63
CA ARG A 147 -3.51 10.74 -13.66
C ARG A 147 -3.88 10.36 -12.25
N SER A 148 -2.92 9.88 -11.47
CA SER A 148 -3.10 9.58 -10.05
C SER A 148 -2.76 10.80 -9.20
N ASN A 149 -3.48 11.00 -8.10
CA ASN A 149 -3.21 12.07 -7.13
C ASN A 149 -2.05 11.76 -6.17
N GLY A 150 -1.43 10.58 -6.28
CA GLY A 150 -0.25 10.22 -5.49
C GLY A 150 -0.54 9.96 -4.01
N TYR A 151 -1.69 9.36 -3.70
CA TYR A 151 -2.01 8.90 -2.35
C TYR A 151 -1.77 7.40 -2.25
N ALA A 152 -1.26 6.97 -1.09
CA ALA A 152 -1.17 5.57 -0.69
C ALA A 152 -1.49 5.40 0.79
N PHE A 153 -2.04 4.24 1.12
CA PHE A 153 -2.26 3.78 2.49
C PHE A 153 -1.75 2.36 2.63
N VAL A 154 -1.13 2.05 3.77
CA VAL A 154 -0.84 0.69 4.23
C VAL A 154 -1.10 0.62 5.73
N GLY A 155 -1.81 -0.41 6.15
CA GLY A 155 -2.15 -0.59 7.56
C GLY A 155 -3.06 -1.79 7.78
N ASP A 156 -3.63 -1.84 8.95
CA ASP A 156 -4.61 -2.83 9.37
C ASP A 156 -5.85 -2.13 9.96
N VAL A 157 -6.82 -2.91 10.43
CA VAL A 157 -8.08 -2.38 10.99
C VAL A 157 -7.88 -1.58 12.29
N THR A 158 -6.68 -1.57 12.89
CA THR A 158 -6.36 -0.76 14.07
C THR A 158 -5.69 0.57 13.73
N GLY A 159 -5.17 0.71 12.51
CA GLY A 159 -4.50 1.91 12.02
C GLY A 159 -3.45 1.62 10.96
N GLY A 160 -2.76 2.66 10.54
CA GLY A 160 -1.74 2.56 9.52
C GLY A 160 -1.12 3.90 9.16
N LEU A 161 -0.44 3.93 8.02
CA LEU A 161 0.17 5.14 7.47
C LEU A 161 -0.47 5.50 6.14
N SER A 162 -0.92 6.74 6.04
CA SER A 162 -1.31 7.38 4.78
C SER A 162 -0.21 8.33 4.33
N VAL A 163 0.11 8.30 3.05
CA VAL A 163 1.06 9.24 2.44
C VAL A 163 0.42 9.90 1.23
N GLY A 164 0.54 11.23 1.14
CA GLY A 164 0.21 12.00 -0.04
C GLY A 164 1.48 12.61 -0.64
N TYR A 165 1.77 12.29 -1.90
CA TYR A 165 2.86 12.91 -2.64
C TYR A 165 2.31 14.04 -3.52
N LYS A 166 2.62 15.27 -3.12
CA LYS A 166 2.15 16.47 -3.82
C LYS A 166 2.67 16.50 -5.26
N ASP A 167 1.80 16.88 -6.20
CA ASP A 167 2.12 16.99 -7.63
C ASP A 167 2.65 15.68 -8.24
N PHE A 168 2.12 14.54 -7.80
CA PHE A 168 2.59 13.19 -8.17
C PHE A 168 2.59 12.95 -9.67
N TRP A 169 1.46 13.17 -10.35
CA TRP A 169 1.39 12.94 -11.78
C TRP A 169 2.15 14.00 -12.59
N GLN A 170 2.28 15.24 -12.06
CA GLN A 170 3.07 16.31 -12.70
C GLN A 170 4.57 16.03 -12.61
N SER A 171 4.99 15.32 -11.56
CA SER A 171 6.40 15.00 -11.27
C SER A 171 6.83 13.66 -11.87
N TYR A 172 6.16 13.17 -12.93
CA TYR A 172 6.54 11.90 -13.56
C TYR A 172 8.00 11.93 -14.06
N PRO A 173 8.72 10.80 -14.04
CA PRO A 173 8.30 9.48 -13.54
C PRO A 173 8.29 9.43 -12.00
N SER A 174 7.13 9.06 -11.43
CA SER A 174 6.94 8.97 -9.99
C SER A 174 6.35 7.61 -9.61
N SER A 175 6.70 7.12 -8.43
CA SER A 175 6.12 5.88 -7.91
C SER A 175 5.96 5.90 -6.40
N ILE A 176 4.96 5.17 -5.91
CA ILE A 176 4.83 4.81 -4.50
C ILE A 176 4.79 3.29 -4.43
N GLU A 177 5.69 2.70 -3.65
CA GLU A 177 5.79 1.25 -3.49
C GLU A 177 5.55 0.85 -2.04
N ILE A 178 4.73 -0.18 -1.85
CA ILE A 178 4.52 -0.85 -0.57
C ILE A 178 5.14 -2.24 -0.72
N THR A 179 6.04 -2.61 0.18
CA THR A 179 6.67 -3.93 0.23
C THR A 179 6.50 -4.56 1.61
N ASN A 180 6.60 -5.88 1.69
CA ASN A 180 6.45 -6.65 2.92
C ASN A 180 5.08 -6.43 3.60
N ALA A 181 4.02 -6.17 2.85
CA ALA A 181 2.68 -5.97 3.42
C ALA A 181 2.17 -7.20 4.17
N ASN A 182 2.64 -8.40 3.80
CA ASN A 182 2.33 -9.67 4.47
C ASN A 182 3.32 -10.04 5.59
N SER A 183 4.21 -9.14 6.00
CA SER A 183 5.15 -9.33 7.11
C SER A 183 4.75 -8.45 8.31
N ASP A 184 5.43 -8.61 9.45
CA ASP A 184 5.15 -7.83 10.66
C ASP A 184 5.49 -6.34 10.51
N LYS A 185 6.20 -5.98 9.46
CA LYS A 185 6.57 -4.61 9.14
C LYS A 185 6.53 -4.40 7.63
N ALA A 186 5.58 -3.60 7.18
CA ALA A 186 5.53 -3.12 5.81
C ALA A 186 6.47 -1.92 5.62
N SER A 187 6.94 -1.71 4.39
CA SER A 187 7.67 -0.52 4.00
C SER A 187 6.91 0.22 2.91
N LEU A 188 6.72 1.53 3.08
CA LEU A 188 6.16 2.44 2.09
C LEU A 188 7.27 3.39 1.64
N THR A 189 7.54 3.43 0.34
CA THR A 189 8.62 4.25 -0.27
C THR A 189 8.07 5.09 -1.42
#